data_05162ff7d4bcadeae8f4fc44fe90f70c
#
_entry.id   05162ff7d4bcadeae8f4fc44fe90f70c
#
_cell.length_a   1.000
_cell.length_b   1.000
_cell.length_c   1.000
_cell.angle_alpha   90.00
_cell.angle_beta   90.00
_cell.angle_gamma   90.00
#
_symmetry.space_group_name_H-M   'P 1'
#
loop_
_entity.id
_entity.type
_entity.pdbx_description
1 polymer ?
#
loop_
_entity_poly.entity_id
_entity_poly.type
_entity_poly.pdbx_seq_one_letter_code
_entity_poly.pdbx_strand_id
1 'polypeptide(L)'
;MKRRGLIAAAGLAALPAQAQEFPRQPVRMIATSAPGGSIDVVARIVTPSMGEALGRPVLVENRGGGGGVIAAEMVANAPPDGHVIGIFTVSAGVLNAGLYRTLRFNTRRAFAPISLINTMPMLLTVGNHVPARTLAELVALMQARPGRLTYGSSGPGSINHMSAHLLNTRSGTTAEHIPFRGAGPAITAMISGDTDFLIEGIASQAPFVRQGTIRALAVTSKERSAVLPDVPTVEEAGIADFEILNWMALFAPVATPAPVVRRLQDATQGAVRDAATNARLRAAGVEPVGSTAAELEAFWDAQFRLWAPVVAASGVVLE
;
A
#
# COMPACT_ATOMS: atom_id res chain seq x y z
N MET A 1 -75.16 -30.95 17.99
CA MET A 1 -74.70 -29.61 17.58
C MET A 1 -73.23 -29.64 17.45
N LYS A 2 -72.69 -29.71 16.24
CA LYS A 2 -71.22 -29.76 15.94
C LYS A 2 -70.75 -28.36 15.49
N ARG A 3 -69.91 -27.69 16.30
CA ARG A 3 -69.26 -26.43 15.91
C ARG A 3 -67.98 -26.75 15.14
N ARG A 4 -67.97 -26.45 13.84
CA ARG A 4 -66.77 -26.44 12.99
C ARG A 4 -66.05 -25.12 13.19
N GLY A 5 -64.87 -25.16 13.82
CA GLY A 5 -63.94 -24.03 13.85
C GLY A 5 -63.21 -23.89 12.51
N LEU A 6 -63.33 -22.75 11.83
CA LEU A 6 -62.51 -22.35 10.69
C LEU A 6 -61.18 -21.86 11.22
N ILE A 7 -60.05 -22.55 10.88
CA ILE A 7 -58.70 -22.05 11.04
C ILE A 7 -58.35 -21.26 9.80
N ALA A 8 -58.34 -19.94 9.91
CA ALA A 8 -57.81 -19.05 8.87
C ALA A 8 -56.28 -19.10 8.89
N ALA A 9 -55.66 -19.77 7.92
CA ALA A 9 -54.24 -19.73 7.68
C ALA A 9 -53.86 -18.35 7.09
N ALA A 10 -53.33 -17.46 7.92
CA ALA A 10 -52.71 -16.22 7.51
C ALA A 10 -51.40 -16.54 6.79
N GLY A 11 -51.38 -16.50 5.45
CA GLY A 11 -50.17 -16.58 4.66
C GLY A 11 -49.34 -15.33 4.88
N LEU A 12 -48.23 -15.47 5.59
CA LEU A 12 -47.16 -14.43 5.60
C LEU A 12 -46.59 -14.35 4.18
N ALA A 13 -47.04 -13.35 3.41
CA ALA A 13 -46.35 -12.96 2.18
C ALA A 13 -44.95 -12.45 2.58
N ALA A 14 -43.92 -13.27 2.33
CA ALA A 14 -42.54 -12.82 2.40
C ALA A 14 -42.34 -11.71 1.38
N LEU A 15 -42.33 -10.46 1.82
CA LEU A 15 -41.94 -9.33 1.01
C LEU A 15 -40.49 -9.63 0.51
N PRO A 16 -40.22 -9.48 -0.80
CA PRO A 16 -38.87 -9.62 -1.30
C PRO A 16 -38.02 -8.60 -0.55
N ALA A 17 -36.98 -9.05 0.16
CA ALA A 17 -35.99 -8.18 0.74
C ALA A 17 -35.42 -7.35 -0.40
N GLN A 18 -35.82 -6.08 -0.53
CA GLN A 18 -35.24 -5.17 -1.47
C GLN A 18 -33.74 -5.22 -1.23
N ALA A 19 -33.01 -5.73 -2.22
CA ALA A 19 -31.54 -5.69 -2.20
C ALA A 19 -31.16 -4.23 -1.96
N GLN A 20 -30.66 -3.98 -0.76
CA GLN A 20 -30.41 -2.62 -0.30
C GLN A 20 -29.36 -2.02 -1.23
N GLU A 21 -29.71 -0.94 -1.96
CA GLU A 21 -28.78 -0.27 -2.87
C GLU A 21 -27.50 0.13 -2.14
N PHE A 22 -26.38 -0.37 -2.63
CA PHE A 22 -25.03 0.02 -2.15
C PHE A 22 -24.40 0.99 -3.17
N PRO A 23 -23.73 2.07 -2.72
CA PRO A 23 -23.62 2.56 -1.33
C PRO A 23 -24.77 3.52 -0.94
N ARG A 24 -25.19 3.51 0.34
CA ARG A 24 -26.19 4.44 0.89
C ARG A 24 -25.60 5.71 1.51
N GLN A 25 -24.34 5.64 1.91
CA GLN A 25 -23.59 6.69 2.57
C GLN A 25 -22.17 6.74 1.98
N PRO A 26 -21.34 7.76 2.28
CA PRO A 26 -19.96 7.81 1.85
C PRO A 26 -19.20 6.53 2.19
N VAL A 27 -18.34 6.07 1.27
CA VAL A 27 -17.43 4.95 1.49
C VAL A 27 -16.14 5.50 2.12
N ARG A 28 -15.71 4.91 3.24
CA ARG A 28 -14.45 5.25 3.90
C ARG A 28 -13.35 4.35 3.40
N MET A 29 -12.33 4.94 2.76
CA MET A 29 -11.12 4.24 2.32
C MET A 29 -10.04 4.44 3.36
N ILE A 30 -9.76 3.41 4.15
CA ILE A 30 -8.72 3.44 5.19
C ILE A 30 -7.36 3.24 4.53
N ALA A 31 -6.54 4.29 4.55
CA ALA A 31 -5.18 4.28 4.03
C ALA A 31 -4.21 3.84 5.14
N THR A 32 -3.40 2.80 4.84
CA THR A 32 -2.49 2.16 5.79
C THR A 32 -1.22 2.95 6.08
N SER A 33 -1.27 4.28 5.94
CA SER A 33 -0.14 5.20 6.17
C SER A 33 -0.62 6.56 6.67
N ALA A 34 0.29 7.34 7.25
CA ALA A 34 0.07 8.76 7.50
C ALA A 34 -0.07 9.54 6.17
N PRO A 35 -0.67 10.76 6.20
CA PRO A 35 -0.75 11.61 5.02
C PRO A 35 0.62 11.89 4.38
N GLY A 36 0.64 12.20 3.08
CA GLY A 36 1.83 12.59 2.33
C GLY A 36 2.70 11.43 1.81
N GLY A 37 2.39 10.18 2.15
CA GLY A 37 3.02 9.01 1.53
C GLY A 37 2.37 8.60 0.21
N SER A 38 3.01 7.69 -0.54
CA SER A 38 2.52 7.23 -1.84
C SER A 38 1.10 6.65 -1.79
N ILE A 39 0.70 6.00 -0.69
CA ILE A 39 -0.67 5.49 -0.48
C ILE A 39 -1.67 6.66 -0.49
N ASP A 40 -1.37 7.73 0.24
CA ASP A 40 -2.24 8.91 0.31
C ASP A 40 -2.36 9.60 -1.05
N VAL A 41 -1.24 9.72 -1.78
CA VAL A 41 -1.21 10.29 -3.13
C VAL A 41 -2.12 9.48 -4.07
N VAL A 42 -1.95 8.16 -4.15
CA VAL A 42 -2.73 7.30 -5.03
C VAL A 42 -4.21 7.26 -4.63
N ALA A 43 -4.51 7.13 -3.33
CA ALA A 43 -5.87 7.14 -2.83
C ALA A 43 -6.62 8.42 -3.27
N ARG A 44 -6.00 9.59 -3.10
CA ARG A 44 -6.59 10.90 -3.49
C ARG A 44 -6.69 11.11 -5.00
N ILE A 45 -5.91 10.38 -5.80
CA ILE A 45 -6.03 10.40 -7.26
C ILE A 45 -7.26 9.60 -7.71
N VAL A 46 -7.53 8.42 -7.11
CA VAL A 46 -8.58 7.51 -7.59
C VAL A 46 -9.95 7.76 -6.95
N THR A 47 -10.01 8.27 -5.72
CA THR A 47 -11.27 8.41 -4.98
C THR A 47 -12.30 9.36 -5.60
N PRO A 48 -11.96 10.46 -6.30
CA PRO A 48 -12.96 11.30 -6.97
C PRO A 48 -13.75 10.51 -8.03
N SER A 49 -13.07 9.88 -8.97
CA SER A 49 -13.69 9.09 -10.03
C SER A 49 -14.44 7.86 -9.51
N MET A 50 -13.89 7.19 -8.46
CA MET A 50 -14.64 6.13 -7.75
C MET A 50 -15.95 6.66 -7.15
N GLY A 51 -15.92 7.85 -6.54
CA GLY A 51 -17.09 8.47 -5.93
C GLY A 51 -18.18 8.79 -6.96
N GLU A 52 -17.78 9.31 -8.11
CA GLU A 52 -18.69 9.54 -9.25
C GLU A 52 -19.34 8.24 -9.71
N ALA A 53 -18.55 7.19 -9.94
CA ALA A 53 -19.04 5.88 -10.35
C ALA A 53 -19.98 5.23 -9.33
N LEU A 54 -19.74 5.43 -8.03
CA LEU A 54 -20.56 4.88 -6.96
C LEU A 54 -21.82 5.72 -6.67
N GLY A 55 -21.85 6.99 -7.09
CA GLY A 55 -22.91 7.94 -6.74
C GLY A 55 -22.84 8.43 -5.28
N ARG A 56 -21.74 8.18 -4.58
CA ARG A 56 -21.45 8.63 -3.21
C ARG A 56 -19.96 8.91 -3.06
N PRO A 57 -19.56 9.92 -2.25
CA PRO A 57 -18.15 10.21 -2.02
C PRO A 57 -17.39 9.02 -1.46
N VAL A 58 -16.12 8.87 -1.90
CA VAL A 58 -15.14 7.99 -1.28
C VAL A 58 -14.16 8.85 -0.51
N LEU A 59 -14.12 8.69 0.82
CA LEU A 59 -13.36 9.54 1.75
C LEU A 59 -12.10 8.81 2.20
N VAL A 60 -10.94 9.41 1.95
CA VAL A 60 -9.65 8.86 2.40
C VAL A 60 -9.46 9.18 3.88
N GLU A 61 -9.21 8.15 4.67
CA GLU A 61 -8.90 8.24 6.09
C GLU A 61 -7.55 7.59 6.39
N ASN A 62 -6.55 8.39 6.71
CA ASN A 62 -5.20 7.90 6.99
C ASN A 62 -5.08 7.34 8.40
N ARG A 63 -4.57 6.09 8.52
CA ARG A 63 -4.31 5.39 9.77
C ARG A 63 -2.92 4.76 9.72
N GLY A 64 -1.91 5.54 10.10
CA GLY A 64 -0.52 5.07 10.13
C GLY A 64 -0.19 4.32 11.40
N GLY A 65 0.91 3.56 11.37
CA GLY A 65 1.52 2.84 12.49
C GLY A 65 1.62 1.34 12.26
N GLY A 66 2.64 0.71 12.87
CA GLY A 66 2.90 -0.73 12.80
C GLY A 66 3.03 -1.28 11.37
N GLY A 67 3.66 -0.55 10.45
CA GLY A 67 3.71 -1.00 9.05
C GLY A 67 2.33 -1.18 8.39
N GLY A 68 1.28 -0.51 8.90
CA GLY A 68 -0.10 -0.60 8.39
C GLY A 68 -1.00 -1.59 9.14
N VAL A 69 -0.51 -2.28 10.18
CA VAL A 69 -1.30 -3.26 10.96
C VAL A 69 -2.53 -2.61 11.60
N ILE A 70 -2.38 -1.39 12.17
CA ILE A 70 -3.49 -0.69 12.84
C ILE A 70 -4.65 -0.45 11.88
N ALA A 71 -4.36 0.03 10.67
CA ALA A 71 -5.37 0.26 9.65
C ALA A 71 -5.99 -1.05 9.15
N ALA A 72 -5.17 -2.10 8.94
CA ALA A 72 -5.66 -3.40 8.50
C ALA A 72 -6.58 -4.04 9.55
N GLU A 73 -6.24 -3.97 10.84
CA GLU A 73 -7.10 -4.42 11.94
C GLU A 73 -8.44 -3.68 11.97
N MET A 74 -8.41 -2.35 11.74
CA MET A 74 -9.62 -1.53 11.67
C MET A 74 -10.54 -1.99 10.52
N VAL A 75 -9.97 -2.32 9.36
CA VAL A 75 -10.76 -2.84 8.21
C VAL A 75 -11.25 -4.26 8.51
N ALA A 76 -10.43 -5.14 9.08
CA ALA A 76 -10.81 -6.52 9.40
C ALA A 76 -12.02 -6.59 10.35
N ASN A 77 -12.13 -5.62 11.27
CA ASN A 77 -13.20 -5.55 12.28
C ASN A 77 -14.37 -4.63 11.87
N ALA A 78 -14.34 -4.06 10.66
CA ALA A 78 -15.42 -3.21 10.19
C ALA A 78 -16.67 -4.03 9.79
N PRO A 79 -17.88 -3.41 9.82
CA PRO A 79 -19.07 -4.04 9.28
C PRO A 79 -18.84 -4.47 7.81
N PRO A 80 -19.24 -5.71 7.42
CA PRO A 80 -19.00 -6.22 6.07
C PRO A 80 -20.08 -5.74 5.07
N ASP A 81 -20.37 -4.46 5.08
CA ASP A 81 -21.40 -3.82 4.24
C ASP A 81 -20.81 -3.00 3.06
N GLY A 82 -19.47 -2.95 2.96
CA GLY A 82 -18.74 -2.26 1.90
C GLY A 82 -18.48 -0.77 2.14
N HIS A 83 -19.03 -0.16 3.21
CA HIS A 83 -18.80 1.27 3.51
C HIS A 83 -17.45 1.56 4.17
N VAL A 84 -16.72 0.52 4.58
CA VAL A 84 -15.32 0.61 5.03
C VAL A 84 -14.49 -0.34 4.19
N ILE A 85 -13.53 0.21 3.45
CA ILE A 85 -12.55 -0.55 2.65
C ILE A 85 -11.15 -0.11 3.01
N GLY A 86 -10.15 -0.96 2.75
CA GLY A 86 -8.75 -0.63 2.98
C GLY A 86 -7.99 -0.50 1.68
N ILE A 87 -7.11 0.50 1.57
CA ILE A 87 -6.05 0.53 0.55
C ILE A 87 -4.78 0.01 1.20
N PHE A 88 -4.34 -1.18 0.78
CA PHE A 88 -3.19 -1.89 1.35
C PHE A 88 -2.03 -1.90 0.37
N THR A 89 -0.83 -2.00 0.94
CA THR A 89 0.41 -2.25 0.22
C THR A 89 0.95 -3.64 0.57
N VAL A 90 2.12 -3.96 0.03
CA VAL A 90 2.91 -5.16 0.40
C VAL A 90 3.00 -5.30 1.92
N SER A 91 3.21 -4.21 2.66
CA SER A 91 3.38 -4.23 4.12
C SER A 91 2.16 -4.83 4.82
N ALA A 92 1.00 -4.17 4.69
CA ALA A 92 -0.23 -4.59 5.37
C ALA A 92 -0.85 -5.86 4.75
N GLY A 93 -0.69 -6.03 3.44
CA GLY A 93 -1.28 -7.15 2.70
C GLY A 93 -0.47 -8.44 2.78
N VAL A 94 0.85 -8.39 3.02
CA VAL A 94 1.73 -9.57 2.95
C VAL A 94 2.74 -9.63 4.07
N LEU A 95 3.64 -8.63 4.19
CA LEU A 95 4.82 -8.72 5.06
C LEU A 95 4.46 -8.93 6.52
N ASN A 96 3.47 -8.19 7.02
CA ASN A 96 3.07 -8.27 8.43
C ASN A 96 2.61 -9.67 8.85
N ALA A 97 2.04 -10.45 7.93
CA ALA A 97 1.62 -11.82 8.21
C ALA A 97 2.78 -12.76 8.60
N GLY A 98 3.99 -12.45 8.14
CA GLY A 98 5.19 -13.24 8.45
C GLY A 98 6.14 -12.59 9.46
N LEU A 99 6.01 -11.27 9.67
CA LEU A 99 6.89 -10.51 10.58
C LEU A 99 6.37 -10.45 12.01
N TYR A 100 5.04 -10.39 12.20
CA TYR A 100 4.44 -10.33 13.52
C TYR A 100 4.26 -11.73 14.13
N ARG A 101 4.67 -11.93 15.37
CA ARG A 101 4.41 -13.18 16.12
C ARG A 101 2.93 -13.40 16.34
N THR A 102 2.21 -12.33 16.63
CA THR A 102 0.77 -12.36 16.88
C THR A 102 0.09 -11.21 16.17
N LEU A 103 -0.77 -11.52 15.19
CA LEU A 103 -1.73 -10.58 14.64
C LEU A 103 -3.12 -10.93 15.19
N ARG A 104 -3.94 -9.91 15.49
CA ARG A 104 -5.32 -10.11 15.93
C ARG A 104 -6.27 -10.55 14.82
N PHE A 105 -5.74 -10.70 13.60
CA PHE A 105 -6.46 -11.20 12.43
C PHE A 105 -5.52 -12.04 11.56
N ASN A 106 -6.10 -12.96 10.80
CA ASN A 106 -5.35 -13.69 9.77
C ASN A 106 -5.45 -12.93 8.45
N THR A 107 -4.35 -12.39 7.95
CA THR A 107 -4.31 -11.54 6.75
C THR A 107 -5.01 -12.19 5.54
N ARG A 108 -4.79 -13.49 5.28
CA ARG A 108 -5.40 -14.20 4.13
C ARG A 108 -6.88 -14.52 4.30
N ARG A 109 -7.40 -14.51 5.53
CA ARG A 109 -8.79 -14.90 5.85
C ARG A 109 -9.66 -13.74 6.29
N ALA A 110 -9.08 -12.57 6.57
CA ALA A 110 -9.81 -11.41 7.07
C ALA A 110 -10.36 -10.52 5.97
N PHE A 111 -9.85 -10.63 4.74
CA PHE A 111 -10.15 -9.67 3.68
C PHE A 111 -10.66 -10.35 2.40
N ALA A 112 -11.62 -9.69 1.77
CA ALA A 112 -12.06 -9.96 0.40
C ALA A 112 -11.31 -9.00 -0.55
N PRO A 113 -10.58 -9.50 -1.56
CA PRO A 113 -9.92 -8.67 -2.56
C PRO A 113 -10.96 -7.94 -3.43
N ILE A 114 -10.68 -6.68 -3.77
CA ILE A 114 -11.53 -5.86 -4.65
C ILE A 114 -10.83 -5.63 -5.98
N SER A 115 -9.68 -4.93 -5.98
CA SER A 115 -8.92 -4.62 -7.20
C SER A 115 -7.50 -4.18 -6.85
N LEU A 116 -6.51 -4.63 -7.64
CA LEU A 116 -5.18 -4.05 -7.68
C LEU A 116 -5.27 -2.72 -8.43
N ILE A 117 -5.02 -1.62 -7.74
CA ILE A 117 -5.08 -0.28 -8.33
C ILE A 117 -3.86 -0.07 -9.23
N ASN A 118 -2.67 -0.38 -8.71
CA ASN A 118 -1.40 -0.08 -9.37
C ASN A 118 -0.24 -0.91 -8.85
N THR A 119 0.85 -0.89 -9.62
CA THR A 119 2.21 -1.16 -9.17
C THR A 119 3.06 0.10 -9.33
N MET A 120 4.18 0.22 -8.58
CA MET A 120 5.12 1.31 -8.73
C MET A 120 6.51 0.92 -8.23
N PRO A 121 7.58 1.49 -8.83
CA PRO A 121 8.91 1.38 -8.27
C PRO A 121 9.02 2.16 -6.96
N MET A 122 9.96 1.75 -6.13
CA MET A 122 10.41 2.56 -5.03
C MET A 122 11.63 3.39 -5.46
N LEU A 123 11.88 4.47 -4.76
CA LEU A 123 12.96 5.40 -5.03
C LEU A 123 13.87 5.47 -3.80
N LEU A 124 15.14 5.15 -3.97
CA LEU A 124 16.16 5.39 -2.97
C LEU A 124 16.60 6.85 -3.06
N THR A 125 16.39 7.58 -1.99
CA THR A 125 16.76 9.00 -1.89
C THR A 125 17.58 9.26 -0.65
N VAL A 126 18.36 10.34 -0.69
CA VAL A 126 19.12 10.89 0.45
C VAL A 126 18.73 12.34 0.70
N GLY A 127 18.85 12.77 1.95
CA GLY A 127 18.77 14.18 2.31
C GLY A 127 19.96 14.97 1.73
N ASN A 128 19.78 16.26 1.47
CA ASN A 128 20.84 17.09 0.87
C ASN A 128 22.08 17.28 1.76
N HIS A 129 21.97 16.99 3.06
CA HIS A 129 23.08 16.98 4.01
C HIS A 129 24.02 15.77 3.81
N VAL A 130 23.53 14.68 3.16
CA VAL A 130 24.35 13.50 2.86
C VAL A 130 25.20 13.78 1.61
N PRO A 131 26.55 13.63 1.68
CA PRO A 131 27.43 13.99 0.56
C PRO A 131 27.36 13.02 -0.64
N ALA A 132 26.66 11.87 -0.52
CA ALA A 132 26.52 10.89 -1.59
C ALA A 132 25.66 11.43 -2.75
N ARG A 133 26.16 11.29 -3.98
CA ARG A 133 25.48 11.65 -5.23
C ARG A 133 25.08 10.43 -6.08
N THR A 134 25.66 9.28 -5.76
CA THR A 134 25.39 8.00 -6.41
C THR A 134 25.14 6.92 -5.36
N LEU A 135 24.52 5.80 -5.77
CA LEU A 135 24.37 4.65 -4.88
C LEU A 135 25.71 4.09 -4.41
N ALA A 136 26.70 4.05 -5.31
CA ALA A 136 28.07 3.60 -4.96
C ALA A 136 28.70 4.47 -3.86
N GLU A 137 28.53 5.80 -3.95
CA GLU A 137 29.00 6.71 -2.90
C GLU A 137 28.26 6.54 -1.58
N LEU A 138 26.96 6.28 -1.58
CA LEU A 138 26.20 5.97 -0.37
C LEU A 138 26.70 4.67 0.27
N VAL A 139 26.89 3.62 -0.53
CA VAL A 139 27.45 2.33 -0.05
C VAL A 139 28.84 2.53 0.55
N ALA A 140 29.73 3.25 -0.14
CA ALA A 140 31.06 3.56 0.38
C ALA A 140 31.01 4.34 1.71
N LEU A 141 30.07 5.29 1.84
CA LEU A 141 29.87 6.05 3.07
C LEU A 141 29.39 5.17 4.23
N MET A 142 28.44 4.24 3.94
CA MET A 142 27.97 3.26 4.93
C MET A 142 29.08 2.28 5.35
N GLN A 143 29.92 1.83 4.40
CA GLN A 143 31.07 0.95 4.70
C GLN A 143 32.15 1.67 5.54
N ALA A 144 32.41 2.95 5.26
CA ALA A 144 33.37 3.75 6.04
C ALA A 144 32.87 4.07 7.45
N ARG A 145 31.56 4.04 7.68
CA ARG A 145 30.93 4.40 8.96
C ARG A 145 29.81 3.41 9.32
N PRO A 146 30.14 2.14 9.62
CA PRO A 146 29.13 1.11 9.88
C PRO A 146 28.16 1.51 11.00
N GLY A 147 26.84 1.41 10.74
CA GLY A 147 25.79 1.73 11.70
C GLY A 147 25.64 3.21 12.09
N ARG A 148 26.33 4.14 11.39
CA ARG A 148 26.27 5.57 11.72
C ARG A 148 25.25 6.33 10.88
N LEU A 149 24.98 5.83 9.66
CA LEU A 149 23.90 6.39 8.83
C LEU A 149 22.58 5.82 9.30
N THR A 150 21.55 6.67 9.19
CA THR A 150 20.18 6.34 9.58
C THR A 150 19.26 6.27 8.36
N TYR A 151 18.25 5.42 8.42
CA TYR A 151 17.20 5.42 7.41
C TYR A 151 15.80 5.47 8.02
N GLY A 152 14.95 6.26 7.37
CA GLY A 152 13.54 6.36 7.74
C GLY A 152 12.71 5.20 7.19
N SER A 153 11.61 4.89 7.86
CA SER A 153 10.58 4.00 7.31
C SER A 153 9.17 4.40 7.77
N SER A 154 8.16 3.82 7.14
CA SER A 154 6.76 3.98 7.57
C SER A 154 6.37 3.09 8.77
N GLY A 155 7.37 2.56 9.47
CA GLY A 155 7.26 1.74 10.66
C GLY A 155 7.92 0.37 10.50
N PRO A 156 8.14 -0.35 11.61
CA PRO A 156 8.68 -1.69 11.58
C PRO A 156 7.82 -2.62 10.70
N GLY A 157 8.45 -3.50 9.92
CA GLY A 157 7.78 -4.40 9.00
C GLY A 157 7.21 -3.76 7.72
N SER A 158 7.37 -2.44 7.56
CA SER A 158 6.99 -1.78 6.30
C SER A 158 7.90 -2.19 5.16
N ILE A 159 7.40 -2.06 3.91
CA ILE A 159 8.23 -2.32 2.73
C ILE A 159 9.48 -1.41 2.70
N ASN A 160 9.38 -0.17 3.21
CA ASN A 160 10.52 0.74 3.35
C ASN A 160 11.61 0.16 4.24
N HIS A 161 11.22 -0.36 5.42
CA HIS A 161 12.11 -1.05 6.34
C HIS A 161 12.77 -2.26 5.67
N MET A 162 11.95 -3.13 5.05
CA MET A 162 12.45 -4.36 4.41
C MET A 162 13.32 -4.07 3.19
N SER A 163 13.01 -3.02 2.41
CA SER A 163 13.85 -2.59 1.28
C SER A 163 15.23 -2.08 1.72
N ALA A 164 15.28 -1.28 2.78
CA ALA A 164 16.55 -0.81 3.33
C ALA A 164 17.35 -1.94 3.99
N HIS A 165 16.66 -2.89 4.65
CA HIS A 165 17.30 -4.10 5.15
C HIS A 165 17.92 -4.93 4.01
N LEU A 166 17.19 -5.11 2.90
CA LEU A 166 17.71 -5.81 1.72
C LEU A 166 18.90 -5.06 1.11
N LEU A 167 18.85 -3.73 1.02
CA LEU A 167 19.97 -2.91 0.56
C LEU A 167 21.21 -3.15 1.43
N ASN A 168 21.08 -3.06 2.75
CA ASN A 168 22.16 -3.33 3.68
C ASN A 168 22.77 -4.74 3.49
N THR A 169 21.91 -5.75 3.35
CA THR A 169 22.33 -7.14 3.15
C THR A 169 23.09 -7.32 1.84
N ARG A 170 22.55 -6.79 0.73
CA ARG A 170 23.14 -6.93 -0.62
C ARG A 170 24.44 -6.13 -0.79
N SER A 171 24.56 -5.00 -0.11
CA SER A 171 25.77 -4.15 -0.17
C SER A 171 26.82 -4.48 0.91
N GLY A 172 26.52 -5.41 1.84
CA GLY A 172 27.40 -5.72 2.96
C GLY A 172 27.57 -4.53 3.91
N THR A 173 26.53 -3.71 4.09
CA THR A 173 26.54 -2.51 4.92
C THR A 173 25.57 -2.61 6.08
N THR A 174 25.64 -1.63 7.00
CA THR A 174 24.70 -1.46 8.11
C THR A 174 24.31 0.00 8.25
N ALA A 175 23.00 0.24 8.46
CA ALA A 175 22.47 1.55 8.80
C ALA A 175 21.41 1.38 9.90
N GLU A 176 21.23 2.41 10.73
CA GLU A 176 20.27 2.40 11.82
C GLU A 176 18.85 2.71 11.34
N HIS A 177 17.88 1.93 11.80
CA HIS A 177 16.47 2.10 11.44
C HIS A 177 15.76 3.09 12.37
N ILE A 178 15.19 4.15 11.80
CA ILE A 178 14.35 5.12 12.51
C ILE A 178 12.88 4.98 12.01
N PRO A 179 12.00 4.39 12.81
CA PRO A 179 10.61 4.17 12.41
C PRO A 179 9.75 5.43 12.60
N PHE A 180 8.88 5.70 11.62
CA PHE A 180 7.86 6.74 11.68
C PHE A 180 6.45 6.13 11.54
N ARG A 181 5.40 6.93 11.79
CA ARG A 181 4.00 6.48 11.65
C ARG A 181 3.49 6.52 10.20
N GLY A 182 4.39 6.55 9.21
CA GLY A 182 4.08 6.57 7.80
C GLY A 182 5.16 7.26 6.97
N ALA A 183 5.06 7.17 5.65
CA ALA A 183 6.06 7.68 4.72
C ALA A 183 6.18 9.20 4.74
N GLY A 184 5.07 9.95 4.87
CA GLY A 184 5.11 11.40 4.90
C GLY A 184 6.02 11.96 6.01
N PRO A 185 5.83 11.58 7.29
CA PRO A 185 6.75 11.94 8.37
C PRO A 185 8.20 11.50 8.15
N ALA A 186 8.42 10.30 7.54
CA ALA A 186 9.77 9.82 7.23
C ALA A 186 10.47 10.70 6.16
N ILE A 187 9.74 11.13 5.13
CA ILE A 187 10.24 12.06 4.11
C ILE A 187 10.61 13.40 4.76
N THR A 188 9.74 13.92 5.63
CA THR A 188 9.99 15.19 6.35
C THR A 188 11.26 15.08 7.20
N ALA A 189 11.44 13.99 7.94
CA ALA A 189 12.63 13.75 8.76
C ALA A 189 13.92 13.67 7.91
N MET A 190 13.86 13.09 6.71
CA MET A 190 15.01 13.07 5.81
C MET A 190 15.30 14.48 5.25
N ILE A 191 14.29 15.25 4.93
CA ILE A 191 14.46 16.65 4.46
C ILE A 191 15.09 17.53 5.56
N SER A 192 14.66 17.38 6.83
CA SER A 192 15.20 18.12 7.97
C SER A 192 16.58 17.66 8.42
N GLY A 193 17.05 16.48 8.00
CA GLY A 193 18.34 15.94 8.37
C GLY A 193 18.30 15.03 9.61
N ASP A 194 17.12 14.67 10.09
CA ASP A 194 16.95 13.74 11.21
C ASP A 194 17.23 12.28 10.78
N THR A 195 17.12 11.98 9.50
CA THR A 195 17.54 10.71 8.89
C THR A 195 18.27 10.96 7.58
N ASP A 196 19.17 10.03 7.19
CA ASP A 196 20.07 10.21 6.06
C ASP A 196 19.45 9.79 4.73
N PHE A 197 18.77 8.64 4.69
CA PHE A 197 18.18 8.11 3.46
C PHE A 197 16.82 7.43 3.69
N LEU A 198 16.12 7.20 2.59
CA LEU A 198 14.82 6.55 2.58
C LEU A 198 14.63 5.78 1.27
N ILE A 199 14.01 4.60 1.34
CA ILE A 199 13.49 3.89 0.18
C ILE A 199 11.97 3.92 0.27
N GLU A 200 11.31 4.71 -0.58
CA GLU A 200 9.86 4.93 -0.57
C GLU A 200 9.30 4.95 -1.99
N GLY A 201 7.98 4.75 -2.13
CA GLY A 201 7.32 4.81 -3.43
C GLY A 201 7.59 6.13 -4.16
N ILE A 202 7.89 6.04 -5.45
CA ILE A 202 8.26 7.19 -6.29
C ILE A 202 7.20 8.30 -6.27
N ALA A 203 5.92 7.96 -6.14
CA ALA A 203 4.81 8.91 -6.19
C ALA A 203 4.88 10.01 -5.12
N SER A 204 5.41 9.71 -3.94
CA SER A 204 5.56 10.68 -2.85
C SER A 204 6.88 11.44 -2.89
N GLN A 205 7.93 10.89 -3.51
CA GLN A 205 9.27 11.48 -3.48
C GLN A 205 9.63 12.28 -4.75
N ALA A 206 9.11 11.89 -5.93
CA ALA A 206 9.45 12.54 -7.19
C ALA A 206 9.25 14.06 -7.20
N PRO A 207 8.21 14.65 -6.59
CA PRO A 207 8.08 16.09 -6.49
C PRO A 207 9.25 16.77 -5.77
N PHE A 208 9.72 16.21 -4.66
CA PHE A 208 10.84 16.74 -3.88
C PHE A 208 12.19 16.59 -4.61
N VAL A 209 12.36 15.49 -5.37
CA VAL A 209 13.54 15.31 -6.24
C VAL A 209 13.56 16.36 -7.33
N ARG A 210 12.43 16.61 -8.03
CA ARG A 210 12.32 17.65 -9.08
C ARG A 210 12.57 19.06 -8.53
N GLN A 211 12.22 19.32 -7.27
CA GLN A 211 12.47 20.58 -6.58
C GLN A 211 13.90 20.69 -6.05
N GLY A 212 14.70 19.62 -6.12
CA GLY A 212 16.05 19.59 -5.55
C GLY A 212 16.10 19.58 -4.02
N THR A 213 14.97 19.32 -3.35
CA THR A 213 14.88 19.27 -1.87
C THR A 213 15.52 18.01 -1.31
N ILE A 214 15.48 16.90 -2.07
CA ILE A 214 16.15 15.63 -1.79
C ILE A 214 16.84 15.16 -3.06
N ARG A 215 17.74 14.19 -2.94
CA ARG A 215 18.46 13.63 -4.09
C ARG A 215 18.10 12.17 -4.28
N ALA A 216 17.68 11.80 -5.51
CA ALA A 216 17.47 10.41 -5.91
C ALA A 216 18.80 9.77 -6.29
N LEU A 217 19.02 8.54 -5.84
CA LEU A 217 20.21 7.75 -6.16
C LEU A 217 19.90 6.57 -7.08
N ALA A 218 18.75 5.92 -6.91
CA ALA A 218 18.32 4.80 -7.74
C ALA A 218 16.82 4.52 -7.62
N VAL A 219 16.24 3.91 -8.66
CA VAL A 219 14.91 3.27 -8.63
C VAL A 219 15.05 1.76 -8.46
N THR A 220 14.07 1.12 -7.80
CA THR A 220 14.13 -0.31 -7.46
C THR A 220 13.50 -1.22 -8.52
N SER A 221 13.02 -0.68 -9.63
CA SER A 221 12.51 -1.45 -10.78
C SER A 221 13.65 -1.90 -11.69
N LYS A 222 13.37 -2.88 -12.57
CA LYS A 222 14.32 -3.32 -13.62
C LYS A 222 14.59 -2.26 -14.66
N GLU A 223 13.61 -1.40 -14.91
CA GLU A 223 13.72 -0.30 -15.87
C GLU A 223 13.64 1.03 -15.13
N ARG A 224 14.28 2.07 -15.71
CA ARG A 224 14.19 3.44 -15.20
C ARG A 224 12.76 3.96 -15.27
N SER A 225 12.41 4.79 -14.32
CA SER A 225 11.08 5.42 -14.31
C SER A 225 10.99 6.56 -15.32
N ALA A 226 9.92 6.57 -16.11
CA ALA A 226 9.66 7.66 -17.07
C ALA A 226 9.51 9.05 -16.42
N VAL A 227 9.16 9.11 -15.14
CA VAL A 227 9.02 10.40 -14.42
C VAL A 227 10.35 10.94 -13.88
N LEU A 228 11.39 10.11 -13.81
CA LEU A 228 12.77 10.44 -13.42
C LEU A 228 13.77 9.65 -14.29
N PRO A 229 13.84 9.90 -15.62
CA PRO A 229 14.60 9.06 -16.55
C PRO A 229 16.11 9.08 -16.34
N ASP A 230 16.63 10.12 -15.71
CA ASP A 230 18.05 10.26 -15.40
C ASP A 230 18.48 9.45 -14.16
N VAL A 231 17.53 8.97 -13.35
CA VAL A 231 17.82 8.17 -12.16
C VAL A 231 18.04 6.71 -12.57
N PRO A 232 19.22 6.13 -12.30
CA PRO A 232 19.51 4.74 -12.66
C PRO A 232 18.68 3.75 -11.84
N THR A 233 18.60 2.50 -12.29
CA THR A 233 18.09 1.40 -11.45
C THR A 233 19.16 1.00 -10.42
N VAL A 234 18.74 0.30 -9.36
CA VAL A 234 19.67 -0.24 -8.36
C VAL A 234 20.64 -1.23 -9.01
N GLU A 235 20.19 -2.01 -10.01
CA GLU A 235 21.02 -2.94 -10.75
C GLU A 235 22.03 -2.22 -11.65
N GLU A 236 21.64 -1.17 -12.39
CA GLU A 236 22.54 -0.30 -13.16
C GLU A 236 23.59 0.37 -12.24
N ALA A 237 23.20 0.66 -10.99
CA ALA A 237 24.09 1.27 -10.00
C ALA A 237 24.99 0.24 -9.26
N GLY A 238 24.98 -1.05 -9.67
CA GLY A 238 25.95 -2.05 -9.25
C GLY A 238 25.50 -3.04 -8.17
N ILE A 239 24.23 -3.07 -7.77
CA ILE A 239 23.68 -4.05 -6.84
C ILE A 239 22.74 -4.99 -7.61
N ALA A 240 23.22 -6.20 -7.91
CA ALA A 240 22.47 -7.20 -8.67
C ALA A 240 21.29 -7.79 -7.89
N ASP A 241 20.33 -8.35 -8.62
CA ASP A 241 19.13 -9.03 -8.09
C ASP A 241 18.34 -8.16 -7.09
N PHE A 242 18.23 -6.86 -7.38
CA PHE A 242 17.51 -5.92 -6.54
C PHE A 242 16.31 -5.34 -7.28
N GLU A 243 15.23 -6.09 -7.30
CA GLU A 243 13.94 -5.60 -7.79
C GLU A 243 12.92 -5.57 -6.66
N ILE A 244 12.39 -4.38 -6.36
CA ILE A 244 11.29 -4.19 -5.41
C ILE A 244 10.24 -3.30 -6.05
N LEU A 245 9.06 -3.84 -6.26
CA LEU A 245 7.89 -3.06 -6.64
C LEU A 245 6.92 -3.01 -5.45
N ASN A 246 6.48 -1.81 -5.13
CA ASN A 246 5.33 -1.65 -4.26
C ASN A 246 4.06 -1.73 -5.10
N TRP A 247 2.96 -2.08 -4.46
CA TRP A 247 1.65 -2.13 -5.08
C TRP A 247 0.60 -1.60 -4.11
N MET A 248 -0.53 -1.18 -4.65
CA MET A 248 -1.69 -0.80 -3.85
C MET A 248 -2.92 -1.50 -4.38
N ALA A 249 -3.64 -2.11 -3.46
CA ALA A 249 -4.87 -2.83 -3.75
C ALA A 249 -5.96 -2.51 -2.72
N LEU A 250 -7.20 -2.61 -3.15
CA LEU A 250 -8.35 -2.43 -2.30
C LEU A 250 -8.86 -3.77 -1.77
N PHE A 251 -9.19 -3.74 -0.49
CA PHE A 251 -9.74 -4.88 0.25
C PHE A 251 -10.96 -4.44 1.07
N ALA A 252 -11.91 -5.34 1.22
CA ALA A 252 -13.03 -5.22 2.15
C ALA A 252 -12.94 -6.29 3.25
N PRO A 253 -13.71 -6.21 4.34
CA PRO A 253 -13.89 -7.34 5.25
C PRO A 253 -14.33 -8.60 4.50
N VAL A 254 -13.83 -9.77 4.87
CA VAL A 254 -14.04 -11.04 4.14
C VAL A 254 -15.51 -11.40 3.94
N ALA A 255 -16.38 -11.06 4.91
CA ALA A 255 -17.81 -11.35 4.84
C ALA A 255 -18.61 -10.34 4.00
N THR A 256 -17.96 -9.41 3.30
CA THR A 256 -18.64 -8.44 2.43
C THR A 256 -19.34 -9.16 1.27
N PRO A 257 -20.64 -8.90 1.02
CA PRO A 257 -21.38 -9.61 -0.01
C PRO A 257 -20.77 -9.43 -1.41
N ALA A 258 -20.73 -10.51 -2.19
CA ALA A 258 -20.14 -10.51 -3.53
C ALA A 258 -20.69 -9.43 -4.48
N PRO A 259 -22.00 -9.06 -4.47
CA PRO A 259 -22.49 -7.94 -5.29
C PRO A 259 -21.88 -6.59 -4.88
N VAL A 260 -21.61 -6.38 -3.58
CA VAL A 260 -20.97 -5.16 -3.07
C VAL A 260 -19.49 -5.11 -3.50
N VAL A 261 -18.77 -6.23 -3.37
CA VAL A 261 -17.38 -6.34 -3.84
C VAL A 261 -17.30 -6.05 -5.35
N ARG A 262 -18.19 -6.61 -6.16
CA ARG A 262 -18.27 -6.32 -7.61
C ARG A 262 -18.52 -4.84 -7.89
N ARG A 263 -19.47 -4.20 -7.18
CA ARG A 263 -19.76 -2.77 -7.36
C ARG A 263 -18.53 -1.89 -7.04
N LEU A 264 -17.77 -2.23 -5.98
CA LEU A 264 -16.53 -1.56 -5.62
C LEU A 264 -15.43 -1.83 -6.66
N GLN A 265 -15.30 -3.06 -7.14
CA GLN A 265 -14.37 -3.43 -8.22
C GLN A 265 -14.64 -2.62 -9.49
N ASP A 266 -15.90 -2.60 -9.96
CA ASP A 266 -16.27 -1.89 -11.18
C ASP A 266 -15.97 -0.38 -11.07
N ALA A 267 -16.27 0.22 -9.92
CA ALA A 267 -15.95 1.62 -9.65
C ALA A 267 -14.43 1.87 -9.62
N THR A 268 -13.64 0.94 -9.06
CA THR A 268 -12.17 1.04 -9.05
C THR A 268 -11.59 0.91 -10.44
N GLN A 269 -12.04 -0.09 -11.21
CA GLN A 269 -11.60 -0.28 -12.60
C GLN A 269 -11.96 0.92 -13.47
N GLY A 270 -13.20 1.44 -13.33
CA GLY A 270 -13.62 2.65 -14.01
C GLY A 270 -12.73 3.83 -13.70
N ALA A 271 -12.41 4.05 -12.41
CA ALA A 271 -11.54 5.13 -11.98
C ALA A 271 -10.11 5.00 -12.53
N VAL A 272 -9.54 3.79 -12.52
CA VAL A 272 -8.18 3.55 -13.05
C VAL A 272 -8.13 3.70 -14.57
N ARG A 273 -9.21 3.37 -15.29
CA ARG A 273 -9.32 3.51 -16.76
C ARG A 273 -9.71 4.92 -17.19
N ASP A 274 -10.26 5.74 -16.30
CA ASP A 274 -10.56 7.14 -16.59
C ASP A 274 -9.30 7.88 -17.07
N ALA A 275 -9.39 8.56 -18.21
CA ALA A 275 -8.22 9.15 -18.88
C ALA A 275 -7.49 10.16 -17.97
N ALA A 276 -8.23 10.99 -17.24
CA ALA A 276 -7.65 12.01 -16.36
C ALA A 276 -6.99 11.38 -15.13
N THR A 277 -7.64 10.40 -14.51
CA THR A 277 -7.11 9.63 -13.37
C THR A 277 -5.86 8.84 -13.79
N ASN A 278 -5.91 8.13 -14.92
CA ASN A 278 -4.79 7.36 -15.46
C ASN A 278 -3.57 8.25 -15.73
N ALA A 279 -3.78 9.40 -16.40
CA ALA A 279 -2.71 10.36 -16.65
C ALA A 279 -2.08 10.89 -15.35
N ARG A 280 -2.87 11.16 -14.32
CA ARG A 280 -2.37 11.59 -13.01
C ARG A 280 -1.56 10.50 -12.30
N LEU A 281 -2.01 9.23 -12.37
CA LEU A 281 -1.27 8.09 -11.83
C LEU A 281 0.09 7.95 -12.53
N ARG A 282 0.12 7.97 -13.87
CA ARG A 282 1.37 7.89 -14.64
C ARG A 282 2.31 9.07 -14.38
N ALA A 283 1.76 10.29 -14.27
CA ALA A 283 2.54 11.48 -13.92
C ALA A 283 3.15 11.41 -12.52
N ALA A 284 2.55 10.63 -11.61
CA ALA A 284 3.09 10.32 -10.30
C ALA A 284 4.09 9.15 -10.31
N GLY A 285 4.40 8.55 -11.47
CA GLY A 285 5.30 7.40 -11.59
C GLY A 285 4.68 6.07 -11.20
N VAL A 286 3.36 5.99 -11.27
CA VAL A 286 2.56 4.83 -10.89
C VAL A 286 2.08 4.14 -12.16
N GLU A 287 2.23 2.81 -12.25
CA GLU A 287 1.68 2.02 -13.35
C GLU A 287 0.26 1.55 -13.01
N PRO A 288 -0.78 2.12 -13.65
CA PRO A 288 -2.17 1.77 -13.38
C PRO A 288 -2.48 0.34 -13.84
N VAL A 289 -3.22 -0.43 -13.02
CA VAL A 289 -3.63 -1.82 -13.33
C VAL A 289 -5.14 -1.94 -13.44
N GLY A 290 -5.89 -1.71 -12.37
CA GLY A 290 -7.35 -1.84 -12.35
C GLY A 290 -7.80 -3.29 -12.56
N SER A 291 -7.31 -4.22 -11.74
CA SER A 291 -7.59 -5.66 -11.88
C SER A 291 -9.02 -6.04 -11.44
N THR A 292 -9.46 -7.22 -11.83
CA THR A 292 -10.57 -7.92 -11.18
C THR A 292 -10.17 -8.41 -9.78
N ALA A 293 -11.16 -8.77 -8.96
CA ALA A 293 -10.92 -9.39 -7.65
C ALA A 293 -10.18 -10.73 -7.77
N ALA A 294 -10.50 -11.54 -8.79
CA ALA A 294 -9.85 -12.83 -9.04
C ALA A 294 -8.38 -12.66 -9.45
N GLU A 295 -8.07 -11.69 -10.31
CA GLU A 295 -6.69 -11.37 -10.68
C GLU A 295 -5.91 -10.83 -9.47
N LEU A 296 -6.53 -9.98 -8.63
CA LEU A 296 -5.91 -9.54 -7.39
C LEU A 296 -5.64 -10.72 -6.45
N GLU A 297 -6.57 -11.68 -6.31
CA GLU A 297 -6.37 -12.85 -5.45
C GLU A 297 -5.17 -13.67 -5.90
N ALA A 298 -5.07 -13.96 -7.20
CA ALA A 298 -3.94 -14.69 -7.78
C ALA A 298 -2.61 -13.94 -7.61
N PHE A 299 -2.62 -12.62 -7.82
CA PHE A 299 -1.48 -11.74 -7.59
C PHE A 299 -1.07 -11.75 -6.10
N TRP A 300 -2.03 -11.63 -5.20
CA TRP A 300 -1.79 -11.62 -3.77
C TRP A 300 -1.17 -12.92 -3.26
N ASP A 301 -1.63 -14.09 -3.76
CA ASP A 301 -1.01 -15.37 -3.49
C ASP A 301 0.44 -15.46 -4.01
N ALA A 302 0.70 -14.91 -5.19
CA ALA A 302 2.06 -14.83 -5.72
C ALA A 302 2.96 -13.96 -4.84
N GLN A 303 2.44 -12.84 -4.31
CA GLN A 303 3.17 -11.97 -3.40
C GLN A 303 3.52 -12.66 -2.08
N PHE A 304 2.64 -13.46 -1.50
CA PHE A 304 2.97 -14.27 -0.32
C PHE A 304 4.11 -15.25 -0.59
N ARG A 305 4.10 -15.94 -1.74
CA ARG A 305 5.18 -16.85 -2.12
C ARG A 305 6.52 -16.13 -2.35
N LEU A 306 6.46 -14.94 -2.95
CA LEU A 306 7.65 -14.11 -3.21
C LEU A 306 8.31 -13.63 -1.92
N TRP A 307 7.51 -13.09 -0.99
CA TRP A 307 8.03 -12.45 0.21
C TRP A 307 8.33 -13.39 1.37
N ALA A 308 7.74 -14.60 1.41
CA ALA A 308 7.97 -15.54 2.50
C ALA A 308 9.46 -15.85 2.77
N PRO A 309 10.30 -16.18 1.75
CA PRO A 309 11.73 -16.44 1.99
C PRO A 309 12.49 -15.14 2.40
N VAL A 310 12.10 -13.97 1.89
CA VAL A 310 12.73 -12.69 2.25
C VAL A 310 12.45 -12.36 3.72
N VAL A 311 11.20 -12.52 4.15
CA VAL A 311 10.80 -12.32 5.55
C VAL A 311 11.55 -13.29 6.47
N ALA A 312 11.58 -14.58 6.12
CA ALA A 312 12.28 -15.59 6.91
C ALA A 312 13.80 -15.31 7.03
N ALA A 313 14.43 -14.86 5.95
CA ALA A 313 15.87 -14.56 5.93
C ALA A 313 16.21 -13.24 6.65
N SER A 314 15.24 -12.33 6.83
CA SER A 314 15.48 -11.02 7.47
C SER A 314 15.80 -11.11 8.96
N GLY A 315 15.36 -12.17 9.64
CA GLY A 315 15.43 -12.28 11.09
C GLY A 315 14.59 -11.25 11.85
N VAL A 316 13.85 -10.41 11.16
CA VAL A 316 12.99 -9.38 11.77
C VAL A 316 11.74 -10.04 12.36
N VAL A 317 11.52 -9.85 13.66
CA VAL A 317 10.33 -10.33 14.38
C VAL A 317 9.71 -9.15 15.11
N LEU A 318 8.41 -8.98 14.95
CA LEU A 318 7.62 -7.91 15.56
C LEU A 318 6.61 -8.50 16.57
N GLU A 319 6.26 -7.73 17.60
CA GLU A 319 5.31 -8.11 18.66
C GLU A 319 3.97 -7.36 18.53
#